data_9279ffc8702e4652eee61071d142702d
#
_entry.id   9279ffc8702e4652eee61071d142702d
#
_cell.length_a   1.000
_cell.length_b   1.000
_cell.length_c   1.000
_cell.angle_alpha   90.00
_cell.angle_beta   90.00
_cell.angle_gamma   90.00
#
_symmetry.space_group_name_H-M   'P 1'
#
loop_
_entity.id
_entity.type
_entity.pdbx_description
1 polymer ?
#
loop_
_entity_poly.entity_id
_entity_poly.type
_entity_poly.pdbx_seq_one_letter_code
_entity_poly.pdbx_strand_id
1 'polypeptide(L)'
;NVSSASTNVTLSCDYVVPTIQLSSSRSTLIAGQTATITATLSETSINFTSADVSVTGGAVSGFTGSGTSYSFVFTPTSSSTTPMSVQVGAGVFSDAVGNVNSASSVVTATVDTVLPTVSGVSSVIADGSYRAGAAIDVTVTFTENVVVTTTAGTPTVLMETGATDRPASYVSGSGTSVITFRYVVQTGDISSDLDVQSSSALALNGGFIRDASGNDAVRTLANPGVSGSLGSAKAIVVDTVAPSTPTSLVVTPVGVTVVANTLLADNTNMTATATITAGQATGGWAELVLGSTTIAADTSILAGDTSVAFNLGFS
;
A
#
# COMPACT_ATOMS: atom_id res chain seq x y z
N ASN A 1 -7.78 -6.08 99.83
CA ASN A 1 -7.39 -5.29 98.70
C ASN A 1 -6.70 -6.19 97.71
N VAL A 2 -7.42 -6.58 96.64
CA VAL A 2 -6.84 -7.26 95.51
C VAL A 2 -6.57 -6.16 94.42
N SER A 3 -5.27 -5.90 94.21
CA SER A 3 -4.82 -5.05 93.13
C SER A 3 -5.23 -5.72 91.80
N SER A 4 -6.00 -5.04 90.99
CA SER A 4 -6.31 -5.47 89.65
C SER A 4 -5.02 -5.55 88.83
N ALA A 5 -4.80 -6.66 88.15
CA ALA A 5 -3.68 -6.81 87.22
C ALA A 5 -3.66 -5.70 86.20
N SER A 6 -2.56 -4.98 86.07
CA SER A 6 -2.33 -4.04 84.97
C SER A 6 -2.21 -4.82 83.66
N THR A 7 -3.12 -4.56 82.76
CA THR A 7 -2.98 -5.04 81.34
C THR A 7 -1.82 -4.27 80.76
N ASN A 8 -0.75 -4.95 80.36
CA ASN A 8 0.33 -4.36 79.58
C ASN A 8 -0.27 -3.95 78.21
N VAL A 9 -0.34 -2.68 77.98
CA VAL A 9 -0.62 -2.11 76.62
C VAL A 9 0.70 -2.10 75.86
N THR A 10 0.86 -2.97 74.91
CA THR A 10 1.97 -2.92 73.94
C THR A 10 1.61 -1.94 72.84
N LEU A 11 2.28 -0.82 72.76
CA LEU A 11 2.24 0.09 71.66
C LEU A 11 3.23 -0.42 70.58
N SER A 12 2.76 -0.84 69.42
CA SER A 12 3.61 -1.06 68.28
C SER A 12 3.58 0.23 67.40
N CYS A 13 4.75 0.80 67.12
CA CYS A 13 4.87 1.93 66.20
C CYS A 13 5.42 1.40 64.88
N ASP A 14 4.73 1.71 63.80
CA ASP A 14 5.19 1.43 62.43
C ASP A 14 5.62 2.75 61.76
N TYR A 15 6.87 2.79 61.28
CA TYR A 15 7.48 3.92 60.55
C TYR A 15 7.95 3.50 59.18
N VAL A 16 7.57 2.30 58.70
CA VAL A 16 7.95 1.79 57.39
C VAL A 16 7.10 2.49 56.31
N VAL A 17 7.77 3.14 55.37
CA VAL A 17 7.13 3.82 54.25
C VAL A 17 6.82 2.80 53.17
N PRO A 18 5.55 2.67 52.72
CA PRO A 18 5.21 1.77 51.63
C PRO A 18 5.97 2.10 50.34
N THR A 19 6.53 1.07 49.74
CA THR A 19 7.12 1.17 48.40
C THR A 19 6.26 0.43 47.39
N ILE A 20 6.36 0.83 46.10
CA ILE A 20 5.62 0.20 45.02
C ILE A 20 6.54 -0.05 43.83
N GLN A 21 6.49 -1.28 43.33
CA GLN A 21 7.18 -1.67 42.09
C GLN A 21 6.16 -1.91 40.99
N LEU A 22 6.38 -1.26 39.83
CA LEU A 22 5.58 -1.47 38.62
C LEU A 22 6.35 -2.32 37.64
N SER A 23 5.62 -3.17 36.89
CA SER A 23 6.15 -3.90 35.75
C SER A 23 5.12 -3.94 34.63
N SER A 24 5.59 -4.00 33.38
CA SER A 24 4.75 -4.11 32.18
C SER A 24 4.96 -5.46 31.48
N SER A 25 3.89 -6.06 31.01
CA SER A 25 3.94 -7.30 30.19
C SER A 25 4.53 -7.09 28.80
N ARG A 26 4.71 -5.82 28.36
CA ARG A 26 5.23 -5.46 27.03
C ARG A 26 6.16 -4.25 27.13
N SER A 27 7.20 -4.26 26.29
CA SER A 27 8.11 -3.13 26.06
C SER A 27 7.82 -2.39 24.75
N THR A 28 6.96 -2.95 23.91
CA THR A 28 6.49 -2.37 22.64
C THR A 28 5.00 -2.61 22.47
N LEU A 29 4.29 -1.63 21.91
CA LEU A 29 2.84 -1.68 21.68
C LEU A 29 2.52 -1.13 20.30
N ILE A 30 1.80 -1.92 19.51
CA ILE A 30 1.27 -1.53 18.19
C ILE A 30 -0.26 -1.44 18.23
N ALA A 31 -0.88 -1.03 17.13
CA ALA A 31 -2.33 -0.90 17.03
C ALA A 31 -3.05 -2.20 17.47
N GLY A 32 -4.09 -2.04 18.28
CA GLY A 32 -4.88 -3.15 18.81
C GLY A 32 -4.25 -3.93 19.97
N GLN A 33 -3.02 -3.60 20.38
CA GLN A 33 -2.36 -4.24 21.52
C GLN A 33 -2.57 -3.44 22.81
N THR A 34 -2.52 -4.17 23.94
CA THR A 34 -2.56 -3.62 25.30
C THR A 34 -1.43 -4.22 26.13
N ALA A 35 -1.06 -3.57 27.21
CA ALA A 35 -0.13 -4.10 28.20
C ALA A 35 -0.82 -4.29 29.55
N THR A 36 -0.55 -5.41 30.23
CA THR A 36 -0.90 -5.57 31.63
C THR A 36 0.22 -4.95 32.48
N ILE A 37 -0.15 -4.04 33.36
CA ILE A 37 0.74 -3.46 34.37
C ILE A 37 0.46 -4.16 35.70
N THR A 38 1.51 -4.67 36.30
CA THR A 38 1.44 -5.26 37.65
C THR A 38 2.07 -4.28 38.63
N ALA A 39 1.38 -4.02 39.72
CA ALA A 39 1.86 -3.21 40.84
C ALA A 39 2.02 -4.09 42.09
N THR A 40 3.23 -4.15 42.63
CA THR A 40 3.56 -4.91 43.85
C THR A 40 3.99 -3.92 44.91
N LEU A 41 3.27 -3.91 46.03
CA LEU A 41 3.53 -3.08 47.19
C LEU A 41 4.37 -3.85 48.20
N SER A 42 5.22 -3.15 48.94
CA SER A 42 6.00 -3.74 50.05
C SER A 42 5.12 -4.17 51.22
N GLU A 43 3.98 -3.51 51.38
CA GLU A 43 3.02 -3.76 52.46
C GLU A 43 1.60 -3.45 52.02
N THR A 44 0.61 -3.89 52.79
CA THR A 44 -0.81 -3.75 52.44
C THR A 44 -1.22 -2.27 52.45
N SER A 45 -1.80 -1.82 51.36
CA SER A 45 -2.47 -0.51 51.28
C SER A 45 -3.96 -0.65 51.57
N ILE A 46 -4.53 0.40 52.17
CA ILE A 46 -5.96 0.49 52.49
C ILE A 46 -6.73 1.36 51.45
N ASN A 47 -6.01 2.13 50.63
CA ASN A 47 -6.62 3.14 49.76
C ASN A 47 -5.99 3.27 48.38
N PHE A 48 -5.10 2.36 47.96
CA PHE A 48 -4.52 2.39 46.60
C PHE A 48 -5.58 2.07 45.55
N THR A 49 -5.75 2.98 44.60
CA THR A 49 -6.79 2.96 43.54
C THR A 49 -6.21 3.34 42.16
N SER A 50 -7.02 3.22 41.12
CA SER A 50 -6.64 3.67 39.78
C SER A 50 -6.39 5.18 39.68
N ALA A 51 -6.93 5.99 40.57
CA ALA A 51 -6.73 7.44 40.60
C ALA A 51 -5.30 7.85 40.98
N ASP A 52 -4.57 6.94 41.64
CA ASP A 52 -3.20 7.15 42.11
C ASP A 52 -2.15 6.87 41.03
N VAL A 53 -2.60 6.36 39.87
CA VAL A 53 -1.76 5.99 38.72
C VAL A 53 -1.71 7.13 37.71
N SER A 54 -0.54 7.70 37.49
CA SER A 54 -0.28 8.68 36.43
C SER A 54 0.13 7.98 35.16
N VAL A 55 -0.50 8.35 34.04
CA VAL A 55 -0.22 7.74 32.70
C VAL A 55 -0.07 8.79 31.62
N THR A 56 0.79 8.50 30.63
CA THR A 56 0.85 9.21 29.36
C THR A 56 0.89 8.20 28.20
N GLY A 57 0.51 8.61 26.99
CA GLY A 57 0.50 7.81 25.78
C GLY A 57 -0.70 6.87 25.65
N GLY A 58 -1.64 6.90 26.61
CA GLY A 58 -2.82 6.05 26.60
C GLY A 58 -3.68 6.20 27.85
N ALA A 59 -4.50 5.19 28.12
CA ALA A 59 -5.39 5.14 29.28
C ALA A 59 -5.25 3.80 30.02
N VAL A 60 -5.59 3.81 31.31
CA VAL A 60 -5.67 2.60 32.13
C VAL A 60 -7.11 2.20 32.39
N SER A 61 -7.34 0.90 32.48
CA SER A 61 -8.63 0.29 32.77
C SER A 61 -8.46 -1.04 33.52
N GLY A 62 -9.56 -1.63 34.00
CA GLY A 62 -9.55 -2.95 34.59
C GLY A 62 -8.69 -3.03 35.85
N PHE A 63 -8.61 -1.95 36.66
CA PHE A 63 -7.88 -1.94 37.93
C PHE A 63 -8.50 -2.97 38.86
N THR A 64 -7.67 -3.90 39.34
CA THR A 64 -8.08 -5.00 40.23
C THR A 64 -6.94 -5.37 41.15
N GLY A 65 -7.24 -6.03 42.25
CA GLY A 65 -6.28 -6.49 43.24
C GLY A 65 -6.63 -6.02 44.64
N SER A 66 -5.84 -6.45 45.63
CA SER A 66 -5.95 -6.06 47.03
C SER A 66 -4.66 -6.38 47.78
N GLY A 67 -4.50 -5.84 49.00
CA GLY A 67 -3.33 -6.09 49.81
C GLY A 67 -2.06 -5.52 49.18
N THR A 68 -1.18 -6.37 48.73
CA THR A 68 0.12 -5.98 48.15
C THR A 68 0.19 -6.21 46.64
N SER A 69 -0.86 -6.73 46.01
CA SER A 69 -0.79 -7.08 44.59
C SER A 69 -1.98 -6.51 43.82
N TYR A 70 -1.70 -5.69 42.83
CA TYR A 70 -2.68 -5.06 41.93
C TYR A 70 -2.26 -5.22 40.49
N SER A 71 -3.24 -5.18 39.60
CA SER A 71 -3.01 -5.16 38.14
C SER A 71 -4.04 -4.30 37.44
N PHE A 72 -3.65 -3.76 36.28
CA PHE A 72 -4.51 -2.99 35.40
C PHE A 72 -4.00 -3.07 33.95
N VAL A 73 -4.85 -2.70 33.00
CA VAL A 73 -4.54 -2.76 31.58
C VAL A 73 -4.25 -1.35 31.07
N PHE A 74 -3.11 -1.17 30.44
CA PHE A 74 -2.80 0.02 29.64
C PHE A 74 -3.24 -0.22 28.19
N THR A 75 -4.00 0.73 27.64
CA THR A 75 -4.38 0.78 26.21
C THR A 75 -3.77 2.05 25.60
N PRO A 76 -2.92 1.93 24.57
CA PRO A 76 -2.32 3.09 23.92
C PRO A 76 -3.39 3.92 23.18
N THR A 77 -3.11 5.21 23.03
CA THR A 77 -3.91 6.10 22.17
C THR A 77 -3.80 5.62 20.72
N SER A 78 -4.93 5.58 19.98
CA SER A 78 -4.96 5.24 18.56
C SER A 78 -4.27 6.33 17.72
N SER A 79 -3.66 5.90 16.59
CA SER A 79 -2.96 6.80 15.64
C SER A 79 -1.93 7.70 16.35
N SER A 80 -1.11 7.12 17.24
CA SER A 80 -0.15 7.82 18.06
C SER A 80 1.18 7.07 18.15
N THR A 81 2.27 7.84 18.23
CA THR A 81 3.62 7.34 18.53
C THR A 81 4.10 7.81 19.93
N THR A 82 3.19 8.39 20.73
CA THR A 82 3.53 8.85 22.08
C THR A 82 3.84 7.67 22.98
N PRO A 83 5.05 7.56 23.57
CA PRO A 83 5.42 6.42 24.40
C PRO A 83 4.50 6.25 25.60
N MET A 84 4.29 5.01 26.02
CA MET A 84 3.69 4.70 27.31
C MET A 84 4.62 5.17 28.42
N SER A 85 4.05 5.87 29.40
CA SER A 85 4.69 6.12 30.69
C SER A 85 3.67 5.90 31.80
N VAL A 86 4.01 5.06 32.78
CA VAL A 86 3.16 4.74 33.92
C VAL A 86 3.97 4.92 35.19
N GLN A 87 3.44 5.67 36.14
CA GLN A 87 4.06 5.94 37.44
C GLN A 87 3.01 6.08 38.54
N VAL A 88 3.36 5.72 39.74
CA VAL A 88 2.63 6.07 40.98
C VAL A 88 3.47 7.09 41.73
N GLY A 89 2.91 8.26 42.00
CA GLY A 89 3.58 9.35 42.73
C GLY A 89 3.84 9.01 44.18
N ALA A 90 4.66 9.83 44.84
CA ALA A 90 4.80 9.77 46.31
C ALA A 90 3.57 10.38 46.99
N GLY A 91 3.18 9.83 48.15
CA GLY A 91 2.14 10.40 48.99
C GLY A 91 0.71 10.23 48.47
N VAL A 92 0.46 9.29 47.55
CA VAL A 92 -0.88 9.11 46.92
C VAL A 92 -1.67 7.96 47.57
N PHE A 93 -1.01 7.02 48.25
CA PHE A 93 -1.67 6.01 49.06
C PHE A 93 -0.92 5.79 50.40
N SER A 94 -1.52 5.06 51.32
CA SER A 94 -0.93 4.79 52.62
C SER A 94 -1.15 3.33 53.05
N ASP A 95 -0.38 2.91 54.08
CA ASP A 95 -0.62 1.70 54.85
C ASP A 95 -1.76 1.88 55.88
N ALA A 96 -1.98 0.86 56.74
CA ALA A 96 -3.02 0.85 57.73
C ALA A 96 -2.80 1.82 58.88
N VAL A 97 -1.56 2.28 59.15
CA VAL A 97 -1.22 3.21 60.24
C VAL A 97 -1.01 4.65 59.72
N GLY A 98 -1.07 4.88 58.42
CA GLY A 98 -1.03 6.23 57.82
C GLY A 98 0.33 6.63 57.25
N ASN A 99 1.33 5.75 57.17
CA ASN A 99 2.56 6.08 56.43
C ASN A 99 2.26 6.17 54.93
N VAL A 100 2.65 7.28 54.31
CA VAL A 100 2.40 7.50 52.87
C VAL A 100 3.51 6.89 52.03
N ASN A 101 3.15 6.44 50.80
CA ASN A 101 4.06 5.75 49.92
C ASN A 101 5.19 6.63 49.35
N SER A 102 6.33 6.01 49.04
CA SER A 102 7.35 6.56 48.15
C SER A 102 6.93 6.39 46.67
N ALA A 103 7.45 7.24 45.77
CA ALA A 103 7.16 7.12 44.34
C ALA A 103 7.72 5.81 43.74
N SER A 104 6.99 5.24 42.76
CA SER A 104 7.50 4.15 41.94
C SER A 104 8.58 4.63 40.95
N SER A 105 9.37 3.72 40.42
CA SER A 105 10.06 3.94 39.17
C SER A 105 9.03 4.12 38.04
N VAL A 106 9.41 4.87 36.99
CA VAL A 106 8.60 4.99 35.78
C VAL A 106 8.73 3.73 34.95
N VAL A 107 7.61 3.15 34.52
CA VAL A 107 7.58 2.06 33.55
C VAL A 107 7.21 2.63 32.17
N THR A 108 8.00 2.30 31.16
CA THR A 108 7.82 2.79 29.79
C THR A 108 7.72 1.67 28.77
N ALA A 109 7.03 1.93 27.65
CA ALA A 109 7.07 1.12 26.44
C ALA A 109 7.06 2.04 25.21
N THR A 110 7.69 1.58 24.12
CA THR A 110 7.50 2.26 22.84
C THR A 110 6.09 1.98 22.32
N VAL A 111 5.48 2.98 21.73
CA VAL A 111 4.13 2.90 21.15
C VAL A 111 4.19 3.35 19.71
N ASP A 112 3.60 2.57 18.83
CA ASP A 112 3.29 2.96 17.46
C ASP A 112 1.95 2.33 17.07
N THR A 113 0.92 3.15 17.01
CA THR A 113 -0.43 2.76 16.64
C THR A 113 -0.89 3.46 15.34
N VAL A 114 0.04 4.14 14.65
CA VAL A 114 -0.20 4.73 13.33
C VAL A 114 -0.20 3.60 12.31
N LEU A 115 -1.24 3.52 11.49
CA LEU A 115 -1.34 2.52 10.44
C LEU A 115 -0.89 3.13 9.11
N PRO A 116 -0.03 2.47 8.34
CA PRO A 116 0.21 2.88 6.95
C PRO A 116 -1.11 2.86 6.16
N THR A 117 -1.43 3.93 5.48
CA THR A 117 -2.60 4.04 4.60
C THR A 117 -2.16 4.39 3.19
N VAL A 118 -2.91 3.97 2.16
CA VAL A 118 -2.61 4.34 0.78
C VAL A 118 -2.96 5.81 0.56
N SER A 119 -2.00 6.58 0.06
CA SER A 119 -2.18 7.99 -0.33
C SER A 119 -2.41 8.18 -1.83
N GLY A 120 -2.05 7.19 -2.68
CA GLY A 120 -2.29 7.25 -4.11
C GLY A 120 -1.71 6.07 -4.88
N VAL A 121 -2.21 5.93 -6.11
CA VAL A 121 -1.73 4.98 -7.12
C VAL A 121 -1.28 5.77 -8.34
N SER A 122 -0.13 5.42 -8.93
CA SER A 122 0.41 6.07 -10.12
C SER A 122 1.28 5.09 -10.91
N SER A 123 2.03 5.57 -11.87
CA SER A 123 3.00 4.80 -12.65
C SER A 123 4.21 5.65 -13.00
N VAL A 124 5.38 5.02 -13.10
CA VAL A 124 6.61 5.66 -13.59
C VAL A 124 6.70 5.64 -15.12
N ILE A 125 5.83 4.88 -15.80
CA ILE A 125 5.81 4.80 -17.26
C ILE A 125 5.25 6.11 -17.86
N ALA A 126 5.66 6.45 -19.06
CA ALA A 126 5.09 7.59 -19.78
C ALA A 126 3.60 7.36 -20.11
N ASP A 127 2.85 8.45 -20.26
CA ASP A 127 1.50 8.37 -20.84
C ASP A 127 1.57 7.90 -22.29
N GLY A 128 0.57 7.16 -22.75
CA GLY A 128 0.52 6.63 -24.11
C GLY A 128 -0.12 5.26 -24.22
N SER A 129 -0.02 4.66 -25.42
CA SER A 129 -0.62 3.35 -25.72
C SER A 129 0.41 2.23 -25.62
N TYR A 130 -0.01 1.12 -25.02
CA TYR A 130 0.82 -0.04 -24.73
C TYR A 130 0.20 -1.30 -25.31
N ARG A 131 0.99 -2.05 -26.07
CA ARG A 131 0.61 -3.32 -26.72
C ARG A 131 0.97 -4.53 -25.87
N ALA A 132 0.52 -5.70 -26.28
CA ALA A 132 0.88 -6.98 -25.67
C ALA A 132 2.40 -7.13 -25.51
N GLY A 133 2.83 -7.62 -24.35
CA GLY A 133 4.21 -7.78 -23.96
C GLY A 133 4.83 -6.55 -23.28
N ALA A 134 4.17 -5.40 -23.29
CA ALA A 134 4.64 -4.21 -22.56
C ALA A 134 4.56 -4.45 -21.05
N ALA A 135 5.58 -4.01 -20.30
CA ALA A 135 5.58 -4.03 -18.84
C ALA A 135 5.20 -2.64 -18.32
N ILE A 136 4.17 -2.59 -17.49
CA ILE A 136 3.66 -1.37 -16.85
C ILE A 136 3.92 -1.49 -15.36
N ASP A 137 4.80 -0.62 -14.82
CA ASP A 137 5.09 -0.56 -13.40
C ASP A 137 4.13 0.41 -12.72
N VAL A 138 3.23 -0.14 -11.93
CA VAL A 138 2.24 0.59 -11.12
C VAL A 138 2.82 0.80 -9.74
N THR A 139 2.76 2.03 -9.23
CA THR A 139 3.24 2.39 -7.90
C THR A 139 2.08 2.65 -6.95
N VAL A 140 2.17 2.09 -5.75
CA VAL A 140 1.24 2.40 -4.65
C VAL A 140 2.04 3.15 -3.59
N THR A 141 1.60 4.36 -3.27
CA THR A 141 2.24 5.23 -2.27
C THR A 141 1.48 5.14 -0.95
N PHE A 142 2.21 4.91 0.13
CA PHE A 142 1.68 4.89 1.50
C PHE A 142 2.04 6.18 2.24
N THR A 143 1.34 6.46 3.33
CA THR A 143 1.59 7.61 4.21
C THR A 143 2.91 7.53 4.97
N GLU A 144 3.49 6.33 5.03
CA GLU A 144 4.76 6.03 5.70
C GLU A 144 5.49 4.86 5.04
N ASN A 145 6.72 4.57 5.49
CA ASN A 145 7.51 3.45 4.96
C ASN A 145 6.89 2.11 5.35
N VAL A 146 6.81 1.20 4.38
CA VAL A 146 6.26 -0.14 4.57
C VAL A 146 7.25 -1.23 4.19
N VAL A 147 7.25 -2.30 4.95
CA VAL A 147 8.00 -3.54 4.70
C VAL A 147 7.06 -4.55 4.06
N VAL A 148 7.45 -5.07 2.90
CA VAL A 148 6.70 -6.11 2.18
C VAL A 148 7.36 -7.45 2.43
N THR A 149 6.58 -8.43 2.87
CA THR A 149 7.02 -9.82 3.06
C THR A 149 6.27 -10.73 2.09
N THR A 150 7.04 -11.50 1.31
CA THR A 150 6.50 -12.37 0.24
C THR A 150 6.68 -13.87 0.52
N THR A 151 7.17 -14.26 1.69
CA THR A 151 7.51 -15.66 2.03
C THR A 151 6.33 -16.61 1.92
N ALA A 152 5.13 -16.17 2.28
CA ALA A 152 3.90 -16.97 2.22
C ALA A 152 3.01 -16.63 1.02
N GLY A 153 3.38 -15.63 0.21
CA GLY A 153 2.67 -15.21 -0.97
C GLY A 153 3.05 -13.81 -1.41
N THR A 154 2.88 -13.51 -2.69
CA THR A 154 3.26 -12.23 -3.27
C THR A 154 2.05 -11.30 -3.37
N PRO A 155 2.09 -10.09 -2.77
CA PRO A 155 1.04 -9.10 -2.94
C PRO A 155 0.83 -8.72 -4.41
N THR A 156 -0.42 -8.46 -4.78
CA THR A 156 -0.81 -8.06 -6.14
C THR A 156 -1.80 -6.91 -6.11
N VAL A 157 -1.83 -6.13 -7.18
CA VAL A 157 -2.91 -5.18 -7.48
C VAL A 157 -3.65 -5.67 -8.72
N LEU A 158 -4.96 -5.88 -8.61
CA LEU A 158 -5.78 -6.28 -9.75
C LEU A 158 -6.08 -5.06 -10.61
N MET A 159 -5.72 -5.15 -11.91
CA MET A 159 -5.88 -4.09 -12.90
C MET A 159 -7.13 -4.35 -13.75
N GLU A 160 -7.88 -3.29 -14.05
CA GLU A 160 -9.00 -3.32 -15.00
C GLU A 160 -8.44 -3.36 -16.43
N THR A 161 -8.48 -4.50 -17.08
CA THR A 161 -7.87 -4.76 -18.39
C THR A 161 -8.87 -5.30 -19.43
N GLY A 162 -10.17 -5.04 -19.20
CA GLY A 162 -11.27 -5.39 -20.09
C GLY A 162 -11.98 -6.68 -19.69
N ALA A 163 -12.19 -7.61 -20.61
CA ALA A 163 -12.97 -8.83 -20.33
C ALA A 163 -12.36 -9.73 -19.23
N THR A 164 -11.09 -9.62 -18.98
CA THR A 164 -10.36 -10.38 -17.95
C THR A 164 -9.38 -9.46 -17.24
N ASP A 165 -9.60 -9.22 -15.97
CA ASP A 165 -8.70 -8.43 -15.13
C ASP A 165 -7.37 -9.14 -14.89
N ARG A 166 -6.27 -8.38 -14.85
CA ARG A 166 -4.92 -8.94 -14.68
C ARG A 166 -4.25 -8.45 -13.39
N PRO A 167 -3.62 -9.36 -12.64
CA PRO A 167 -2.84 -8.96 -11.48
C PRO A 167 -1.51 -8.33 -11.89
N ALA A 168 -1.21 -7.15 -11.37
CA ALA A 168 0.13 -6.61 -11.27
C ALA A 168 0.80 -7.19 -10.02
N SER A 169 1.93 -7.84 -10.15
CA SER A 169 2.64 -8.49 -9.03
C SER A 169 3.67 -7.58 -8.41
N TYR A 170 3.82 -7.63 -7.09
CA TYR A 170 4.85 -6.88 -6.36
C TYR A 170 6.26 -7.17 -6.91
N VAL A 171 7.05 -6.10 -7.10
CA VAL A 171 8.43 -6.17 -7.64
C VAL A 171 9.44 -5.60 -6.67
N SER A 172 9.17 -4.41 -6.10
CA SER A 172 10.17 -3.68 -5.31
C SER A 172 9.56 -2.59 -4.44
N GLY A 173 10.40 -1.92 -3.63
CA GLY A 173 10.03 -0.77 -2.81
C GLY A 173 9.85 -1.08 -1.33
N SER A 174 10.09 -2.33 -0.87
CA SER A 174 10.08 -2.67 0.56
C SER A 174 11.06 -1.80 1.34
N GLY A 175 10.63 -1.27 2.49
CA GLY A 175 11.40 -0.34 3.31
C GLY A 175 11.22 1.13 2.93
N THR A 176 10.38 1.43 1.95
CA THR A 176 10.05 2.81 1.53
C THR A 176 8.52 3.04 1.56
N SER A 177 8.09 4.28 1.38
CA SER A 177 6.67 4.62 1.27
C SER A 177 6.06 4.32 -0.11
N VAL A 178 6.86 3.95 -1.12
CA VAL A 178 6.39 3.65 -2.48
C VAL A 178 6.76 2.23 -2.84
N ILE A 179 5.77 1.39 -3.08
CA ILE A 179 5.97 0.03 -3.55
C ILE A 179 5.50 -0.12 -5.00
N THR A 180 6.22 -0.94 -5.75
CA THR A 180 6.02 -1.11 -7.20
C THR A 180 5.46 -2.49 -7.50
N PHE A 181 4.44 -2.51 -8.34
CA PHE A 181 3.82 -3.71 -8.91
C PHE A 181 3.98 -3.69 -10.42
N ARG A 182 4.24 -4.83 -11.02
CA ARG A 182 4.37 -4.97 -12.48
C ARG A 182 3.20 -5.71 -13.08
N TYR A 183 2.52 -5.07 -14.00
CA TYR A 183 1.58 -5.66 -14.93
C TYR A 183 2.27 -5.86 -16.27
N VAL A 184 2.12 -7.04 -16.88
CA VAL A 184 2.58 -7.31 -18.24
C VAL A 184 1.33 -7.48 -19.12
N VAL A 185 1.20 -6.59 -20.08
CA VAL A 185 0.06 -6.57 -21.02
C VAL A 185 -0.02 -7.89 -21.77
N GLN A 186 -1.17 -8.54 -21.73
CA GLN A 186 -1.43 -9.81 -22.42
C GLN A 186 -2.29 -9.59 -23.65
N THR A 187 -2.23 -10.52 -24.60
CA THR A 187 -3.12 -10.49 -25.76
C THR A 187 -4.57 -10.58 -25.31
N GLY A 188 -5.42 -9.69 -25.82
CA GLY A 188 -6.83 -9.56 -25.46
C GLY A 188 -7.10 -8.54 -24.38
N ASP A 189 -6.07 -7.98 -23.71
CA ASP A 189 -6.24 -6.90 -22.76
C ASP A 189 -6.54 -5.59 -23.48
N ILE A 190 -7.53 -4.84 -22.99
CA ILE A 190 -7.95 -3.53 -23.53
C ILE A 190 -8.34 -2.62 -22.38
N SER A 191 -7.82 -1.40 -22.38
CA SER A 191 -8.26 -0.33 -21.49
C SER A 191 -8.02 1.02 -22.15
N SER A 192 -9.04 1.84 -22.24
CA SER A 192 -8.91 3.21 -22.76
C SER A 192 -8.23 4.16 -21.77
N ASP A 193 -8.21 3.77 -20.50
CA ASP A 193 -7.55 4.49 -19.40
C ASP A 193 -7.32 3.48 -18.28
N LEU A 194 -6.10 2.94 -18.20
CA LEU A 194 -5.77 1.86 -17.29
C LEU A 194 -5.87 2.31 -15.83
N ASP A 195 -6.68 1.59 -15.05
CA ASP A 195 -6.81 1.83 -13.62
C ASP A 195 -6.83 0.50 -12.84
N VAL A 196 -6.87 0.59 -11.52
CA VAL A 196 -7.12 -0.56 -10.64
C VAL A 196 -8.57 -1.02 -10.80
N GLN A 197 -8.83 -2.30 -10.60
CA GLN A 197 -10.18 -2.87 -10.76
C GLN A 197 -11.18 -2.27 -9.74
N SER A 198 -10.73 -1.99 -8.51
CA SER A 198 -11.57 -1.44 -7.45
C SER A 198 -10.72 -0.90 -6.30
N SER A 199 -11.35 -0.25 -5.33
CA SER A 199 -10.68 0.17 -4.08
C SER A 199 -10.15 -1.00 -3.23
N SER A 200 -10.59 -2.22 -3.47
CA SER A 200 -10.11 -3.44 -2.79
C SER A 200 -9.11 -4.27 -3.63
N ALA A 201 -8.61 -3.73 -4.73
CA ALA A 201 -7.75 -4.45 -5.68
C ALA A 201 -6.39 -4.87 -5.12
N LEU A 202 -5.90 -4.27 -4.01
CA LEU A 202 -4.63 -4.64 -3.38
C LEU A 202 -4.81 -5.88 -2.49
N ALA A 203 -4.39 -7.04 -2.98
CA ALA A 203 -4.44 -8.32 -2.29
C ALA A 203 -3.07 -8.74 -1.76
N LEU A 204 -3.02 -9.34 -0.56
CA LEU A 204 -1.78 -9.82 0.06
C LEU A 204 -1.37 -11.23 -0.42
N ASN A 205 -2.32 -12.07 -0.80
CA ASN A 205 -2.11 -13.46 -1.23
C ASN A 205 -1.26 -14.31 -0.24
N GLY A 206 -1.38 -14.03 1.07
CA GLY A 206 -0.59 -14.66 2.12
C GLY A 206 0.69 -13.90 2.51
N GLY A 207 1.09 -12.89 1.76
CA GLY A 207 2.15 -11.95 2.14
C GLY A 207 1.69 -10.93 3.17
N PHE A 208 2.57 -9.96 3.51
CA PHE A 208 2.27 -8.85 4.41
C PHE A 208 2.79 -7.54 3.85
N ILE A 209 2.08 -6.46 4.17
CA ILE A 209 2.53 -5.07 4.00
C ILE A 209 2.33 -4.42 5.35
N ARG A 210 3.43 -4.02 6.03
CA ARG A 210 3.46 -3.51 7.40
C ARG A 210 4.44 -2.36 7.53
N ASP A 211 4.25 -1.50 8.53
CA ASP A 211 5.31 -0.58 8.94
C ASP A 211 6.47 -1.32 9.64
N ALA A 212 7.49 -0.57 10.06
CA ALA A 212 8.65 -1.10 10.78
C ALA A 212 8.30 -1.60 12.19
N SER A 213 7.21 -1.10 12.78
CA SER A 213 6.71 -1.49 14.11
C SER A 213 5.89 -2.77 14.06
N GLY A 214 5.38 -3.15 12.89
CA GLY A 214 4.59 -4.34 12.65
C GLY A 214 3.09 -4.10 12.49
N ASN A 215 2.63 -2.85 12.37
CA ASN A 215 1.23 -2.54 12.08
C ASN A 215 0.90 -2.92 10.62
N ASP A 216 -0.20 -3.63 10.42
CA ASP A 216 -0.70 -3.97 9.10
C ASP A 216 -1.20 -2.72 8.36
N ALA A 217 -0.80 -2.56 7.09
CA ALA A 217 -1.25 -1.46 6.26
C ALA A 217 -2.75 -1.56 5.93
N VAL A 218 -3.42 -0.42 5.95
CA VAL A 218 -4.77 -0.25 5.37
C VAL A 218 -4.62 -0.20 3.85
N ARG A 219 -5.22 -1.17 3.15
CA ARG A 219 -5.01 -1.43 1.73
C ARG A 219 -6.11 -0.85 0.83
N THR A 220 -6.94 0.02 1.34
CA THR A 220 -8.00 0.66 0.57
C THR A 220 -7.38 1.64 -0.41
N LEU A 221 -7.54 1.38 -1.70
CA LEU A 221 -7.14 2.25 -2.81
C LEU A 221 -8.22 3.31 -3.07
N ALA A 222 -7.88 4.35 -3.80
CA ALA A 222 -8.88 5.24 -4.39
C ALA A 222 -9.74 4.45 -5.41
N ASN A 223 -11.03 4.80 -5.51
CA ASN A 223 -11.87 4.22 -6.56
C ASN A 223 -11.34 4.62 -7.95
N PRO A 224 -11.50 3.77 -8.97
CA PRO A 224 -11.11 4.09 -10.34
C PRO A 224 -11.67 5.45 -10.80
N GLY A 225 -10.84 6.21 -11.50
CA GLY A 225 -11.18 7.51 -12.09
C GLY A 225 -11.29 8.68 -11.11
N VAL A 226 -11.16 8.46 -9.79
CA VAL A 226 -11.16 9.58 -8.83
C VAL A 226 -9.73 9.96 -8.43
N SER A 227 -9.57 11.16 -7.87
CA SER A 227 -8.26 11.64 -7.39
C SER A 227 -7.58 10.61 -6.50
N GLY A 228 -6.31 10.32 -6.79
CA GLY A 228 -5.51 9.29 -6.11
C GLY A 228 -5.55 7.90 -6.78
N SER A 229 -6.38 7.68 -7.82
CA SER A 229 -6.32 6.47 -8.64
C SER A 229 -5.27 6.58 -9.75
N LEU A 230 -4.92 5.46 -10.38
CA LEU A 230 -3.98 5.42 -11.49
C LEU A 230 -4.51 6.20 -12.69
N GLY A 231 -5.76 5.96 -13.12
CA GLY A 231 -6.36 6.66 -14.27
C GLY A 231 -6.52 8.16 -14.05
N SER A 232 -6.68 8.62 -12.78
CA SER A 232 -6.64 10.05 -12.47
C SER A 232 -5.22 10.66 -12.52
N ALA A 233 -4.19 9.85 -12.31
CA ALA A 233 -2.81 10.30 -12.25
C ALA A 233 -2.04 10.16 -13.57
N LYS A 234 -2.51 9.30 -14.48
CA LYS A 234 -1.82 8.88 -15.70
C LYS A 234 -2.85 8.63 -16.82
N ALA A 235 -2.45 8.86 -18.06
CA ALA A 235 -3.23 8.52 -19.26
C ALA A 235 -2.56 7.32 -19.96
N ILE A 236 -2.83 6.11 -19.46
CA ILE A 236 -2.25 4.86 -19.98
C ILE A 236 -3.35 4.09 -20.72
N VAL A 237 -3.15 3.91 -22.03
CA VAL A 237 -4.04 3.11 -22.88
C VAL A 237 -3.43 1.73 -23.06
N VAL A 238 -4.21 0.69 -22.87
CA VAL A 238 -3.84 -0.69 -23.23
C VAL A 238 -4.64 -1.08 -24.47
N ASP A 239 -3.94 -1.35 -25.57
CA ASP A 239 -4.54 -1.78 -26.82
C ASP A 239 -3.74 -2.95 -27.41
N THR A 240 -4.38 -4.09 -27.47
CA THR A 240 -3.81 -5.31 -28.05
C THR A 240 -4.52 -5.74 -29.32
N VAL A 241 -5.43 -4.89 -29.84
CA VAL A 241 -6.15 -5.16 -31.07
C VAL A 241 -5.23 -4.84 -32.25
N ALA A 242 -4.96 -5.84 -33.05
CA ALA A 242 -4.22 -5.60 -34.31
C ALA A 242 -5.07 -4.74 -35.28
N PRO A 243 -4.47 -3.78 -35.98
CA PRO A 243 -5.16 -3.07 -37.02
C PRO A 243 -5.80 -4.07 -38.00
N SER A 244 -7.02 -3.75 -38.48
CA SER A 244 -7.64 -4.57 -39.51
C SER A 244 -6.78 -4.57 -40.78
N THR A 245 -6.80 -5.68 -41.54
CA THR A 245 -6.14 -5.72 -42.83
C THR A 245 -6.68 -4.58 -43.72
N PRO A 246 -5.81 -3.91 -44.47
CA PRO A 246 -6.27 -2.88 -45.43
C PRO A 246 -7.39 -3.41 -46.30
N THR A 247 -8.50 -2.68 -46.39
CA THR A 247 -9.68 -3.10 -47.15
C THR A 247 -9.56 -2.85 -48.65
N SER A 248 -8.64 -1.97 -49.07
CA SER A 248 -8.34 -1.72 -50.48
C SER A 248 -6.90 -1.24 -50.67
N LEU A 249 -6.30 -1.65 -51.74
CA LEU A 249 -5.05 -1.10 -52.28
C LEU A 249 -5.38 -0.42 -53.60
N VAL A 250 -5.20 0.90 -53.69
CA VAL A 250 -5.33 1.65 -54.92
C VAL A 250 -3.93 1.94 -55.44
N VAL A 251 -3.58 1.35 -56.56
CA VAL A 251 -2.34 1.68 -57.26
C VAL A 251 -2.69 2.72 -58.33
N THR A 252 -2.20 3.95 -58.14
CA THR A 252 -2.38 5.03 -59.13
C THR A 252 -1.10 5.15 -59.97
N PRO A 253 -1.09 4.66 -61.17
CA PRO A 253 0.10 4.80 -62.01
C PRO A 253 0.23 6.24 -62.52
N VAL A 254 1.43 6.79 -62.40
CA VAL A 254 1.79 8.09 -62.96
C VAL A 254 2.66 7.84 -64.20
N GLY A 255 2.12 8.17 -65.39
CA GLY A 255 2.84 7.99 -66.65
C GLY A 255 2.89 6.55 -67.21
N VAL A 256 1.90 5.71 -66.85
CA VAL A 256 1.84 4.30 -67.26
C VAL A 256 0.60 4.07 -68.14
N THR A 257 0.74 3.38 -69.26
CA THR A 257 -0.37 2.88 -70.07
C THR A 257 -0.78 1.49 -69.56
N VAL A 258 -2.01 1.37 -69.03
CA VAL A 258 -2.56 0.06 -68.62
C VAL A 258 -3.12 -0.64 -69.81
N VAL A 259 -2.52 -1.71 -70.30
CA VAL A 259 -3.01 -2.56 -71.38
C VAL A 259 -3.39 -3.92 -70.76
N ALA A 260 -4.70 -4.21 -70.74
CA ALA A 260 -5.25 -5.53 -70.40
C ALA A 260 -4.61 -6.24 -69.18
N ASN A 261 -4.76 -5.69 -68.01
CA ASN A 261 -4.23 -6.23 -66.77
C ASN A 261 -2.69 -6.38 -66.62
N THR A 262 -1.97 -5.73 -67.51
CA THR A 262 -0.50 -5.68 -67.46
C THR A 262 -0.06 -4.22 -67.32
N LEU A 263 0.69 -3.91 -66.24
CA LEU A 263 1.35 -2.63 -66.06
C LEU A 263 2.62 -2.63 -66.94
N LEU A 264 2.62 -1.86 -68.01
CA LEU A 264 3.83 -1.58 -68.78
C LEU A 264 4.42 -0.26 -68.24
N ALA A 265 5.46 -0.36 -67.48
CA ALA A 265 6.17 0.79 -66.94
C ALA A 265 7.09 1.38 -68.04
N ASP A 266 6.77 2.55 -68.49
CA ASP A 266 7.66 3.39 -69.33
C ASP A 266 8.15 4.60 -68.52
N ASN A 267 7.84 4.65 -67.18
CA ASN A 267 8.27 5.75 -66.34
C ASN A 267 8.48 5.34 -64.89
N THR A 268 9.24 6.10 -64.15
CA THR A 268 10.03 5.76 -63.00
C THR A 268 9.32 5.87 -61.64
N ASN A 269 8.04 6.29 -61.58
CA ASN A 269 7.36 6.48 -60.27
C ASN A 269 5.93 5.94 -60.26
N MET A 270 5.67 4.99 -59.42
CA MET A 270 4.30 4.56 -59.05
C MET A 270 4.04 4.86 -57.59
N THR A 271 2.86 5.34 -57.26
CA THR A 271 2.42 5.49 -55.88
C THR A 271 1.33 4.44 -55.60
N ALA A 272 1.56 3.61 -54.62
CA ALA A 272 0.55 2.72 -54.08
C ALA A 272 -0.01 3.32 -52.79
N THR A 273 -1.34 3.36 -52.66
CA THR A 273 -1.99 3.87 -51.46
C THR A 273 -2.88 2.77 -50.88
N ALA A 274 -2.60 2.38 -49.63
CA ALA A 274 -3.47 1.50 -48.89
C ALA A 274 -4.40 2.33 -47.99
N THR A 275 -5.71 2.03 -48.04
CA THR A 275 -6.67 2.67 -47.11
C THR A 275 -6.80 1.86 -45.87
N ILE A 276 -6.61 2.50 -44.72
CA ILE A 276 -6.77 1.90 -43.37
C ILE A 276 -8.15 2.33 -42.84
N THR A 277 -8.84 1.44 -42.15
CA THR A 277 -10.10 1.80 -41.48
C THR A 277 -9.85 2.88 -40.42
N ALA A 278 -10.62 3.95 -40.46
CA ALA A 278 -10.47 5.08 -39.52
C ALA A 278 -10.55 4.58 -38.06
N GLY A 279 -9.62 5.07 -37.23
CA GLY A 279 -9.54 4.72 -35.81
C GLY A 279 -8.77 3.43 -35.49
N GLN A 280 -8.27 2.71 -36.52
CA GLN A 280 -7.49 1.47 -36.32
C GLN A 280 -5.97 1.70 -36.26
N ALA A 281 -5.48 2.83 -36.74
CA ALA A 281 -4.06 3.14 -36.71
C ALA A 281 -3.66 3.62 -35.29
N THR A 282 -2.93 2.78 -34.60
CA THR A 282 -2.34 3.13 -33.26
C THR A 282 -0.86 3.53 -33.37
N GLY A 283 -0.40 3.77 -34.60
CA GLY A 283 1.01 3.94 -34.95
C GLY A 283 1.68 2.61 -35.28
N GLY A 284 2.70 2.63 -36.10
CA GLY A 284 3.40 1.42 -36.50
C GLY A 284 4.07 1.50 -37.86
N TRP A 285 4.08 0.41 -38.56
CA TRP A 285 4.64 0.29 -39.89
C TRP A 285 3.74 -0.55 -40.81
N ALA A 286 3.79 -0.31 -42.07
CA ALA A 286 3.13 -1.13 -43.09
C ALA A 286 4.12 -1.55 -44.18
N GLU A 287 3.92 -2.73 -44.72
CA GLU A 287 4.70 -3.26 -45.81
C GLU A 287 3.78 -3.54 -47.02
N LEU A 288 4.24 -3.18 -48.22
CA LEU A 288 3.68 -3.66 -49.47
C LEU A 288 4.47 -4.90 -49.89
N VAL A 289 3.80 -6.05 -49.95
CA VAL A 289 4.42 -7.34 -50.24
C VAL A 289 3.85 -7.91 -51.53
N LEU A 290 4.71 -8.35 -52.42
CA LEU A 290 4.35 -9.11 -53.62
C LEU A 290 4.85 -10.55 -53.45
N GLY A 291 3.94 -11.49 -53.22
CA GLY A 291 4.29 -12.85 -52.86
C GLY A 291 4.94 -12.91 -51.48
N SER A 292 6.20 -13.26 -51.38
CA SER A 292 7.01 -13.25 -50.15
C SER A 292 8.03 -12.11 -50.09
N THR A 293 8.00 -11.18 -51.01
CA THR A 293 8.99 -10.09 -51.13
C THR A 293 8.37 -8.77 -50.75
N THR A 294 8.93 -8.10 -49.72
CA THR A 294 8.59 -6.73 -49.38
C THR A 294 9.17 -5.79 -50.41
N ILE A 295 8.29 -5.02 -51.09
CA ILE A 295 8.68 -4.08 -52.15
C ILE A 295 8.72 -2.63 -51.64
N ALA A 296 7.97 -2.29 -50.60
CA ALA A 296 8.05 -1.01 -49.94
C ALA A 296 7.58 -1.14 -48.52
N ALA A 297 8.10 -0.31 -47.63
CA ALA A 297 7.66 -0.21 -46.23
C ALA A 297 7.52 1.26 -45.81
N ASP A 298 6.48 1.57 -45.04
CA ASP A 298 6.31 2.85 -44.36
C ASP A 298 6.39 2.61 -42.87
N THR A 299 7.33 3.25 -42.21
CA THR A 299 7.59 3.15 -40.76
C THR A 299 7.06 4.35 -39.99
N SER A 300 6.34 5.26 -40.66
CA SER A 300 5.91 6.55 -40.08
C SER A 300 4.40 6.64 -39.86
N ILE A 301 3.69 5.51 -39.78
CA ILE A 301 2.25 5.51 -39.54
C ILE A 301 1.95 6.07 -38.18
N LEU A 302 1.15 7.12 -38.11
CA LEU A 302 0.71 7.77 -36.90
C LEU A 302 -0.68 7.29 -36.47
N ALA A 303 -0.97 7.41 -35.20
CA ALA A 303 -2.30 7.13 -34.68
C ALA A 303 -3.34 8.07 -35.35
N GLY A 304 -4.38 7.50 -35.92
CA GLY A 304 -5.42 8.24 -36.64
C GLY A 304 -5.23 8.33 -38.13
N ASP A 305 -4.13 7.84 -38.71
CA ASP A 305 -3.97 7.77 -40.15
C ASP A 305 -5.05 6.89 -40.78
N THR A 306 -5.58 7.34 -41.92
CA THR A 306 -6.60 6.63 -42.70
C THR A 306 -6.06 6.04 -43.98
N SER A 307 -4.81 6.36 -44.35
CA SER A 307 -4.12 5.84 -45.52
C SER A 307 -2.61 5.81 -45.33
N VAL A 308 -1.96 4.90 -46.03
CA VAL A 308 -0.50 4.79 -46.15
C VAL A 308 -0.12 4.87 -47.58
N ALA A 309 0.85 5.69 -47.93
CA ALA A 309 1.36 5.86 -49.28
C ALA A 309 2.75 5.23 -49.42
N PHE A 310 2.90 4.33 -50.38
CA PHE A 310 4.19 3.74 -50.75
C PHE A 310 4.70 4.36 -52.05
N ASN A 311 5.91 4.87 -52.03
CA ASN A 311 6.55 5.41 -53.24
C ASN A 311 7.41 4.30 -53.84
N LEU A 312 6.97 3.78 -55.00
CA LEU A 312 7.64 2.68 -55.69
C LEU A 312 8.56 3.26 -56.76
N GLY A 313 9.85 3.40 -56.38
CA GLY A 313 10.89 3.75 -57.36
C GLY A 313 11.33 2.51 -58.15
N PHE A 314 11.18 2.54 -59.43
CA PHE A 314 11.75 1.52 -60.32
C PHE A 314 13.07 2.06 -60.93
N SER A 315 14.16 1.34 -60.70
CA SER A 315 15.46 1.58 -61.32
C SER A 315 15.61 0.77 -62.60
#